data_2c88d84d2a7d918fd27ba60102fb3d1c
#
_entry.id   2c88d84d2a7d918fd27ba60102fb3d1c
#
_cell.length_a   1.000
_cell.length_b   1.000
_cell.length_c   1.000
_cell.angle_alpha   90.00
_cell.angle_beta   90.00
_cell.angle_gamma   90.00
#
_symmetry.space_group_name_H-M   'P 1'
#
loop_
_entity.id
_entity.type
_entity.pdbx_description
1 polymer ?
#
loop_
_entity_poly.entity_id
_entity_poly.type
_entity_poly.pdbx_seq_one_letter_code
_entity_poly.pdbx_strand_id
1 'polypeptide(L)'
;MKNQQLESNFGNLLVVDDTPDNLRLLSTMLSDKGYKVRAVINGEMALKAARSTPPDLILLDITMPQMNGYEVCQHLKADGKTSGIPVIFLSALDQVLDKVTAFAVGGVDYITKPFHLEEVLARVENQLTIHRLQKKLHEQNAQLQESEAKEREKAQQLEQALKQLQQAQAQLIQSEKMSSLGNVVAGVAHEINNPISFIKGNLRPVTEYAQDLLKLVQLYEEDLPNPTQAIQEQLEAMDLTFLRNDLPKLIASMSVGANRIGEIVQSLRNFSRLDEAELKAVDIHEGLESTLMILQHRLKDEVGQTIIKVVKEYEELPKIECYAGQMNQVFMNVLTNAIDALRSQKSLPNDADNNSPIPTITICTKLLSDFQVGIYITDNGPGLVEEIQQRIFDPFFTTKEVGQGKGLGLSISYAIVVDEHGGQLRCLSVPGQGATLAIEIPIHHSKKHFYKEDLAGL
;
A
#
# COMPACT_ATOMS: atom_id res chain seq x y z
N MET A 1 -43.79 26.97 24.34
CA MET A 1 -44.95 26.12 24.16
C MET A 1 -45.73 26.64 22.93
N LYS A 2 -45.44 26.12 21.75
CA LYS A 2 -46.19 26.41 20.52
C LYS A 2 -47.04 25.18 20.24
N ASN A 3 -48.37 25.33 20.37
CA ASN A 3 -49.37 24.40 19.93
C ASN A 3 -49.16 24.18 18.40
N GLN A 4 -48.55 23.08 18.01
CA GLN A 4 -48.76 22.54 16.68
C GLN A 4 -50.16 21.93 16.66
N GLN A 5 -51.12 22.68 16.12
CA GLN A 5 -52.35 22.12 15.64
C GLN A 5 -52.01 21.01 14.64
N LEU A 6 -52.19 19.77 15.02
CA LEU A 6 -52.31 18.65 14.14
C LEU A 6 -53.50 18.93 13.25
N GLU A 7 -53.27 19.49 12.07
CA GLU A 7 -54.19 19.35 10.96
C GLU A 7 -54.38 17.89 10.72
N SER A 8 -55.51 17.32 11.22
CA SER A 8 -55.95 15.95 10.94
C SER A 8 -56.30 15.84 9.48
N ASN A 9 -55.27 15.68 8.63
CA ASN A 9 -55.49 15.39 7.22
C ASN A 9 -55.91 13.93 7.10
N PHE A 10 -57.22 13.68 7.25
CA PHE A 10 -57.84 12.37 7.20
C PHE A 10 -57.66 11.65 5.86
N GLY A 11 -57.19 12.29 4.82
CA GLY A 11 -56.90 11.75 3.49
C GLY A 11 -57.95 12.12 2.46
N ASN A 12 -57.55 12.04 1.17
CA ASN A 12 -58.41 12.30 0.03
C ASN A 12 -58.99 10.95 -0.50
N LEU A 13 -60.29 10.81 -0.47
CA LEU A 13 -60.97 9.62 -0.94
C LEU A 13 -61.66 9.90 -2.27
N LEU A 14 -61.65 8.90 -3.17
CA LEU A 14 -62.44 8.90 -4.36
C LEU A 14 -63.51 7.82 -4.24
N VAL A 15 -64.79 8.22 -4.29
CA VAL A 15 -65.93 7.29 -4.25
C VAL A 15 -66.51 7.16 -5.65
N VAL A 16 -66.68 5.97 -6.14
CA VAL A 16 -67.15 5.64 -7.48
C VAL A 16 -68.32 4.69 -7.37
N ASP A 17 -69.53 5.14 -7.74
CA ASP A 17 -70.77 4.34 -7.75
C ASP A 17 -71.71 4.99 -8.76
N ASP A 18 -72.46 4.18 -9.54
CA ASP A 18 -73.38 4.69 -10.53
C ASP A 18 -74.71 5.16 -9.92
N THR A 19 -74.96 4.83 -8.67
CA THR A 19 -76.17 5.19 -7.92
C THR A 19 -75.96 6.47 -7.12
N PRO A 20 -76.64 7.57 -7.44
CA PRO A 20 -76.46 8.88 -6.76
C PRO A 20 -76.71 8.82 -5.24
N ASP A 21 -77.63 7.97 -4.78
CA ASP A 21 -77.94 7.81 -3.36
C ASP A 21 -76.80 7.17 -2.59
N ASN A 22 -76.12 6.20 -3.17
CA ASN A 22 -74.91 5.58 -2.58
C ASN A 22 -73.76 6.64 -2.48
N LEU A 23 -73.55 7.40 -3.54
CA LEU A 23 -72.51 8.46 -3.53
C LEU A 23 -72.78 9.51 -2.44
N ARG A 24 -74.05 9.96 -2.31
CA ARG A 24 -74.47 10.92 -1.31
C ARG A 24 -74.26 10.37 0.10
N LEU A 25 -74.70 9.12 0.35
CA LEU A 25 -74.58 8.45 1.62
C LEU A 25 -73.11 8.33 2.04
N LEU A 26 -72.25 7.71 1.22
CA LEU A 26 -70.83 7.53 1.49
C LEU A 26 -70.06 8.84 1.62
N SER A 27 -70.39 9.80 0.74
CA SER A 27 -69.73 11.12 0.82
C SER A 27 -70.07 11.84 2.14
N THR A 28 -71.32 11.82 2.58
CA THR A 28 -71.74 12.39 3.85
C THR A 28 -71.08 11.67 5.02
N MET A 29 -71.15 10.36 5.07
CA MET A 29 -70.57 9.51 6.16
C MET A 29 -69.07 9.78 6.34
N LEU A 30 -68.34 9.89 5.22
CA LEU A 30 -66.87 10.06 5.27
C LEU A 30 -66.47 11.54 5.50
N SER A 31 -67.23 12.50 4.91
CA SER A 31 -66.97 13.91 5.11
C SER A 31 -67.24 14.36 6.54
N ASP A 32 -68.28 13.84 7.21
CA ASP A 32 -68.57 14.08 8.63
C ASP A 32 -67.45 13.61 9.56
N LYS A 33 -66.62 12.69 9.11
CA LYS A 33 -65.40 12.22 9.83
C LYS A 33 -64.12 12.92 9.43
N GLY A 34 -64.22 13.96 8.56
CA GLY A 34 -63.09 14.82 8.22
C GLY A 34 -62.31 14.39 6.93
N TYR A 35 -62.76 13.37 6.23
CA TYR A 35 -62.14 13.00 4.93
C TYR A 35 -62.54 13.98 3.83
N LYS A 36 -61.60 14.24 2.92
CA LYS A 36 -61.90 15.00 1.68
C LYS A 36 -62.40 13.97 0.65
N VAL A 37 -63.71 14.02 0.34
CA VAL A 37 -64.35 13.05 -0.56
C VAL A 37 -64.63 13.69 -1.91
N ARG A 38 -64.23 13.01 -2.96
CA ARG A 38 -64.64 13.28 -4.35
C ARG A 38 -65.48 12.11 -4.83
N ALA A 39 -66.66 12.40 -5.40
CA ALA A 39 -67.57 11.41 -5.89
C ALA A 39 -67.69 11.49 -7.43
N VAL A 40 -67.70 10.34 -8.08
CA VAL A 40 -67.85 10.23 -9.54
C VAL A 40 -68.79 9.05 -9.88
N ILE A 41 -69.51 9.15 -10.99
CA ILE A 41 -70.67 8.27 -11.31
C ILE A 41 -70.31 7.12 -12.27
N ASN A 42 -69.05 7.05 -12.78
CA ASN A 42 -68.68 5.99 -13.73
C ASN A 42 -67.15 5.78 -13.75
N GLY A 43 -66.75 4.65 -14.39
CA GLY A 43 -65.33 4.23 -14.44
C GLY A 43 -64.43 5.17 -15.20
N GLU A 44 -64.88 5.79 -16.31
CA GLU A 44 -64.08 6.71 -17.10
C GLU A 44 -63.74 7.97 -16.32
N MET A 45 -64.73 8.53 -15.58
CA MET A 45 -64.52 9.68 -14.69
C MET A 45 -63.59 9.31 -13.52
N ALA A 46 -63.70 8.10 -13.01
CA ALA A 46 -62.80 7.60 -11.95
C ALA A 46 -61.35 7.59 -12.40
N LEU A 47 -61.05 7.00 -13.55
CA LEU A 47 -59.70 6.96 -14.11
C LEU A 47 -59.15 8.38 -14.37
N LYS A 48 -59.95 9.28 -14.92
CA LYS A 48 -59.57 10.66 -15.16
C LYS A 48 -59.30 11.42 -13.84
N ALA A 49 -60.17 11.26 -12.84
CA ALA A 49 -60.02 11.85 -11.51
C ALA A 49 -58.82 11.34 -10.76
N ALA A 50 -58.54 10.04 -10.81
CA ALA A 50 -57.37 9.42 -10.15
C ALA A 50 -56.06 9.84 -10.78
N ARG A 51 -55.98 10.00 -12.11
CA ARG A 51 -54.79 10.50 -12.83
C ARG A 51 -54.51 11.98 -12.61
N SER A 52 -55.55 12.81 -12.59
CA SER A 52 -55.39 14.25 -12.42
C SER A 52 -54.98 14.64 -11.02
N THR A 53 -55.55 14.02 -10.03
CA THR A 53 -55.26 14.23 -8.61
C THR A 53 -55.37 12.90 -7.89
N PRO A 54 -54.28 12.16 -7.71
CA PRO A 54 -54.30 10.85 -7.09
C PRO A 54 -54.93 10.90 -5.68
N PRO A 55 -55.94 10.09 -5.38
CA PRO A 55 -56.52 9.99 -4.05
C PRO A 55 -55.66 9.04 -3.19
N ASP A 56 -55.80 9.14 -1.86
CA ASP A 56 -55.15 8.25 -0.92
C ASP A 56 -55.80 6.84 -0.87
N LEU A 57 -57.11 6.77 -1.27
CA LEU A 57 -57.87 5.50 -1.35
C LEU A 57 -59.07 5.70 -2.30
N ILE A 58 -59.46 4.61 -2.98
CA ILE A 58 -60.63 4.56 -3.86
C ILE A 58 -61.62 3.56 -3.29
N LEU A 59 -62.90 4.00 -3.11
CA LEU A 59 -64.06 3.13 -2.92
C LEU A 59 -64.72 2.96 -4.28
N LEU A 60 -64.84 1.74 -4.80
CA LEU A 60 -65.17 1.46 -6.19
C LEU A 60 -66.31 0.43 -6.25
N ASP A 61 -67.43 0.85 -6.78
CA ASP A 61 -68.54 -0.10 -7.07
C ASP A 61 -68.17 -1.09 -8.17
N ILE A 62 -68.52 -2.34 -7.96
CA ILE A 62 -68.25 -3.43 -8.91
C ILE A 62 -69.19 -3.28 -10.11
N THR A 63 -70.50 -3.03 -9.85
CA THR A 63 -71.53 -3.08 -10.87
C THR A 63 -71.86 -1.71 -11.41
N MET A 64 -71.19 -1.34 -12.46
CA MET A 64 -71.41 -0.06 -13.13
C MET A 64 -71.62 -0.24 -14.64
N PRO A 65 -72.43 0.62 -15.31
CA PRO A 65 -72.64 0.53 -16.74
C PRO A 65 -71.38 0.95 -17.53
N GLN A 66 -71.20 0.37 -18.73
CA GLN A 66 -70.12 0.61 -19.68
C GLN A 66 -68.74 0.04 -19.24
N MET A 67 -68.29 0.34 -18.06
CA MET A 67 -67.01 -0.16 -17.48
C MET A 67 -67.27 -0.58 -16.03
N ASN A 68 -67.09 -1.84 -15.75
CA ASN A 68 -67.27 -2.36 -14.39
C ASN A 68 -66.09 -2.03 -13.48
N GLY A 69 -66.28 -2.17 -12.16
CA GLY A 69 -65.25 -1.84 -11.17
C GLY A 69 -63.98 -2.65 -11.32
N TYR A 70 -64.01 -3.88 -11.76
CA TYR A 70 -62.82 -4.72 -11.98
C TYR A 70 -61.98 -4.16 -13.14
N GLU A 71 -62.60 -3.76 -14.24
CA GLU A 71 -61.90 -3.15 -15.36
C GLU A 71 -61.23 -1.84 -14.95
N VAL A 72 -61.95 -0.98 -14.18
CA VAL A 72 -61.38 0.25 -13.61
C VAL A 72 -60.15 -0.04 -12.76
N CYS A 73 -60.22 -1.04 -11.86
CA CYS A 73 -59.13 -1.43 -11.00
C CYS A 73 -57.90 -1.91 -11.82
N GLN A 74 -58.12 -2.76 -12.83
CA GLN A 74 -57.07 -3.20 -13.73
C GLN A 74 -56.35 -2.03 -14.41
N HIS A 75 -57.11 -1.08 -14.93
CA HIS A 75 -56.54 0.14 -15.54
C HIS A 75 -55.75 0.99 -14.52
N LEU A 76 -56.24 1.15 -13.28
CA LEU A 76 -55.54 1.85 -12.22
C LEU A 76 -54.21 1.14 -11.85
N LYS A 77 -54.20 -0.18 -11.76
CA LYS A 77 -53.03 -0.99 -11.39
C LYS A 77 -52.00 -1.08 -12.52
N ALA A 78 -52.42 -0.95 -13.77
CA ALA A 78 -51.54 -0.91 -14.94
C ALA A 78 -50.81 0.44 -15.12
N ASP A 79 -51.30 1.52 -14.53
CA ASP A 79 -50.71 2.87 -14.66
C ASP A 79 -49.79 3.18 -13.47
N GLY A 80 -48.52 3.45 -13.73
CA GLY A 80 -47.49 3.72 -12.71
C GLY A 80 -47.82 4.87 -11.75
N LYS A 81 -48.70 5.82 -12.15
CA LYS A 81 -49.11 6.92 -11.27
C LYS A 81 -50.23 6.53 -10.30
N THR A 82 -51.02 5.51 -10.62
CA THR A 82 -52.17 5.13 -9.84
C THR A 82 -52.07 3.70 -9.27
N SER A 83 -51.11 2.92 -9.69
CA SER A 83 -50.94 1.51 -9.28
C SER A 83 -50.81 1.32 -7.77
N GLY A 84 -50.19 2.28 -7.06
CA GLY A 84 -49.99 2.28 -5.60
C GLY A 84 -51.27 2.62 -4.81
N ILE A 85 -52.31 3.16 -5.44
CA ILE A 85 -53.52 3.59 -4.72
C ILE A 85 -54.32 2.37 -4.26
N PRO A 86 -54.68 2.25 -2.97
CA PRO A 86 -55.53 1.16 -2.48
C PRO A 86 -56.95 1.30 -2.99
N VAL A 87 -57.52 0.23 -3.48
CA VAL A 87 -58.88 0.14 -3.99
C VAL A 87 -59.70 -0.79 -3.13
N ILE A 88 -60.78 -0.29 -2.48
CA ILE A 88 -61.75 -1.08 -1.76
C ILE A 88 -63.00 -1.23 -2.64
N PHE A 89 -63.40 -2.44 -2.92
CA PHE A 89 -64.59 -2.68 -3.71
C PHE A 89 -65.86 -2.55 -2.90
N LEU A 90 -66.95 -2.00 -3.52
CA LEU A 90 -68.31 -2.00 -2.98
C LEU A 90 -69.08 -3.10 -3.69
N SER A 91 -69.60 -4.09 -2.95
CA SER A 91 -70.20 -5.32 -3.50
C SER A 91 -71.59 -5.54 -2.94
N ALA A 92 -72.53 -6.16 -3.74
CA ALA A 92 -73.77 -6.64 -3.24
C ALA A 92 -73.60 -7.95 -2.45
N LEU A 93 -74.56 -8.32 -1.53
CA LEU A 93 -74.41 -9.31 -0.48
C LEU A 93 -74.16 -10.76 -0.92
N ASP A 94 -74.41 -11.17 -2.21
CA ASP A 94 -74.68 -12.55 -2.58
C ASP A 94 -73.61 -13.30 -3.41
N GLN A 95 -72.38 -12.74 -3.63
CA GLN A 95 -71.42 -13.42 -4.51
C GLN A 95 -70.04 -13.64 -3.87
N VAL A 96 -69.84 -14.90 -3.37
CA VAL A 96 -68.51 -15.36 -2.87
C VAL A 96 -67.46 -15.31 -3.99
N LEU A 97 -67.81 -15.48 -5.25
CA LEU A 97 -66.95 -15.40 -6.44
C LEU A 97 -66.40 -13.99 -6.67
N ASP A 98 -67.15 -12.95 -6.33
CA ASP A 98 -66.74 -11.55 -6.49
C ASP A 98 -65.55 -11.16 -5.60
N LYS A 99 -65.45 -11.76 -4.41
CA LYS A 99 -64.37 -11.50 -3.45
C LYS A 99 -63.01 -11.97 -3.99
N VAL A 100 -62.94 -13.18 -4.55
CA VAL A 100 -61.71 -13.73 -5.12
C VAL A 100 -61.26 -12.89 -6.33
N THR A 101 -62.20 -12.51 -7.18
CA THR A 101 -61.94 -11.69 -8.36
C THR A 101 -61.45 -10.28 -7.94
N ALA A 102 -62.05 -9.65 -6.93
CA ALA A 102 -61.68 -8.36 -6.41
C ALA A 102 -60.18 -8.29 -5.97
N PHE A 103 -59.72 -9.33 -5.24
CA PHE A 103 -58.31 -9.41 -4.87
C PHE A 103 -57.39 -9.73 -6.05
N ALA A 104 -57.86 -10.61 -6.98
CA ALA A 104 -57.07 -11.00 -8.15
C ALA A 104 -56.75 -9.80 -9.08
N VAL A 105 -57.66 -8.83 -9.20
CA VAL A 105 -57.45 -7.60 -10.00
C VAL A 105 -56.70 -6.51 -9.27
N GLY A 106 -56.27 -6.76 -8.02
CA GLY A 106 -55.45 -5.82 -7.24
C GLY A 106 -56.20 -4.94 -6.24
N GLY A 107 -57.45 -5.26 -5.95
CA GLY A 107 -58.20 -4.66 -4.82
C GLY A 107 -57.58 -5.11 -3.48
N VAL A 108 -57.66 -4.24 -2.48
CA VAL A 108 -57.05 -4.47 -1.14
C VAL A 108 -58.09 -4.94 -0.13
N ASP A 109 -59.36 -4.62 -0.35
CA ASP A 109 -60.48 -5.02 0.52
C ASP A 109 -61.81 -4.85 -0.22
N TYR A 110 -62.94 -5.23 0.43
CA TYR A 110 -64.28 -5.03 -0.07
C TYR A 110 -65.24 -4.65 1.05
N ILE A 111 -66.32 -3.91 0.73
CA ILE A 111 -67.42 -3.51 1.64
C ILE A 111 -68.72 -3.96 1.02
N THR A 112 -69.58 -4.64 1.83
CA THR A 112 -70.87 -5.14 1.35
C THR A 112 -71.98 -4.09 1.49
N LYS A 113 -72.86 -4.05 0.51
CA LYS A 113 -74.09 -3.24 0.57
C LYS A 113 -75.19 -4.01 1.29
N PRO A 114 -76.04 -3.46 2.22
CA PRO A 114 -76.08 -2.03 2.56
C PRO A 114 -74.90 -1.58 3.45
N PHE A 115 -74.48 -0.30 3.29
CA PHE A 115 -73.31 0.23 4.00
C PHE A 115 -73.61 0.48 5.47
N HIS A 116 -72.72 -0.05 6.35
CA HIS A 116 -72.68 0.26 7.76
C HIS A 116 -71.53 1.21 8.06
N LEU A 117 -71.80 2.36 8.66
CA LEU A 117 -70.80 3.42 8.90
C LEU A 117 -69.54 2.89 9.57
N GLU A 118 -69.68 2.12 10.62
CA GLU A 118 -68.56 1.60 11.41
C GLU A 118 -67.65 0.66 10.55
N GLU A 119 -68.25 -0.19 9.67
CA GLU A 119 -67.48 -1.05 8.79
C GLU A 119 -66.74 -0.25 7.73
N VAL A 120 -67.40 0.72 7.07
CA VAL A 120 -66.77 1.57 6.05
C VAL A 120 -65.56 2.33 6.66
N LEU A 121 -65.74 2.94 7.83
CA LEU A 121 -64.68 3.67 8.50
C LEU A 121 -63.51 2.77 8.91
N ALA A 122 -63.77 1.64 9.53
CA ALA A 122 -62.73 0.72 9.98
C ALA A 122 -61.88 0.23 8.80
N ARG A 123 -62.49 -0.13 7.65
CA ARG A 123 -61.76 -0.60 6.47
C ARG A 123 -60.96 0.52 5.80
N VAL A 124 -61.54 1.72 5.67
CA VAL A 124 -60.86 2.89 5.11
C VAL A 124 -59.65 3.29 5.98
N GLU A 125 -59.84 3.40 7.29
CA GLU A 125 -58.76 3.76 8.22
C GLU A 125 -57.63 2.73 8.23
N ASN A 126 -57.95 1.44 8.21
CA ASN A 126 -56.98 0.36 8.17
C ASN A 126 -56.14 0.44 6.87
N GLN A 127 -56.79 0.55 5.71
CA GLN A 127 -56.07 0.61 4.44
C GLN A 127 -55.25 1.86 4.27
N LEU A 128 -55.70 3.02 4.71
CA LEU A 128 -54.95 4.26 4.74
C LEU A 128 -53.72 4.17 5.66
N THR A 129 -53.89 3.53 6.81
CA THR A 129 -52.77 3.31 7.74
C THR A 129 -51.71 2.41 7.14
N ILE A 130 -52.11 1.26 6.57
CA ILE A 130 -51.19 0.35 5.88
C ILE A 130 -50.45 1.07 4.76
N HIS A 131 -51.16 1.80 3.91
CA HIS A 131 -50.56 2.55 2.79
C HIS A 131 -49.54 3.61 3.27
N ARG A 132 -49.86 4.38 4.31
CA ARG A 132 -48.95 5.36 4.91
C ARG A 132 -47.71 4.70 5.50
N LEU A 133 -47.84 3.59 6.21
CA LEU A 133 -46.71 2.87 6.78
C LEU A 133 -45.81 2.27 5.68
N GLN A 134 -46.38 1.69 4.63
CA GLN A 134 -45.62 1.17 3.49
C GLN A 134 -44.81 2.29 2.80
N LYS A 135 -45.44 3.45 2.55
CA LYS A 135 -44.74 4.59 1.95
C LYS A 135 -43.60 5.09 2.84
N LYS A 136 -43.85 5.24 4.14
CA LYS A 136 -42.82 5.66 5.10
C LYS A 136 -41.65 4.68 5.16
N LEU A 137 -41.93 3.38 5.16
CA LEU A 137 -40.92 2.34 5.15
C LEU A 137 -40.04 2.41 3.90
N HIS A 138 -40.69 2.63 2.74
CA HIS A 138 -39.97 2.75 1.48
C HIS A 138 -39.04 3.98 1.45
N GLU A 139 -39.51 5.11 1.94
CA GLU A 139 -38.70 6.34 2.07
C GLU A 139 -37.52 6.12 3.04
N GLN A 140 -37.74 5.48 4.17
CA GLN A 140 -36.67 5.19 5.14
C GLN A 140 -35.63 4.21 4.57
N ASN A 141 -36.06 3.17 3.86
CA ASN A 141 -35.13 2.24 3.22
C ASN A 141 -34.26 2.93 2.15
N ALA A 142 -34.85 3.82 1.34
CA ALA A 142 -34.09 4.60 0.37
C ALA A 142 -33.04 5.50 1.04
N GLN A 143 -33.42 6.21 2.12
CA GLN A 143 -32.48 7.04 2.89
C GLN A 143 -31.35 6.22 3.55
N LEU A 144 -31.68 5.03 4.08
CA LEU A 144 -30.71 4.13 4.68
C LEU A 144 -29.68 3.67 3.65
N GLN A 145 -30.13 3.24 2.47
CA GLN A 145 -29.26 2.79 1.38
C GLN A 145 -28.31 3.91 0.92
N GLU A 146 -28.81 5.14 0.80
CA GLU A 146 -27.98 6.30 0.45
C GLU A 146 -26.91 6.60 1.53
N SER A 147 -27.31 6.52 2.81
CA SER A 147 -26.39 6.70 3.94
C SER A 147 -25.31 5.65 3.99
N GLU A 148 -25.69 4.35 3.83
CA GLU A 148 -24.72 3.25 3.79
C GLU A 148 -23.73 3.37 2.62
N ALA A 149 -24.19 3.80 1.45
CA ALA A 149 -23.31 4.02 0.31
C ALA A 149 -22.25 5.11 0.61
N LYS A 150 -22.67 6.24 1.21
CA LYS A 150 -21.77 7.32 1.64
C LYS A 150 -20.79 6.88 2.71
N GLU A 151 -21.21 6.07 3.67
CA GLU A 151 -20.31 5.54 4.71
C GLU A 151 -19.27 4.59 4.15
N ARG A 152 -19.64 3.72 3.20
CA ARG A 152 -18.70 2.82 2.51
C ARG A 152 -17.65 3.60 1.73
N GLU A 153 -18.05 4.64 1.01
CA GLU A 153 -17.12 5.51 0.28
C GLU A 153 -16.12 6.19 1.21
N LYS A 154 -16.61 6.75 2.34
CA LYS A 154 -15.75 7.37 3.34
C LYS A 154 -14.78 6.37 3.98
N ALA A 155 -15.24 5.15 4.27
CA ALA A 155 -14.39 4.11 4.83
C ALA A 155 -13.24 3.74 3.87
N GLN A 156 -13.51 3.61 2.57
CA GLN A 156 -12.49 3.35 1.56
C GLN A 156 -11.48 4.50 1.44
N GLN A 157 -11.96 5.76 1.43
CA GLN A 157 -11.08 6.94 1.40
C GLN A 157 -10.17 7.00 2.63
N LEU A 158 -10.72 6.71 3.83
CA LEU A 158 -9.97 6.70 5.07
C LEU A 158 -8.90 5.59 5.10
N GLU A 159 -9.23 4.40 4.63
CA GLU A 159 -8.29 3.29 4.54
C GLU A 159 -7.13 3.62 3.58
N GLN A 160 -7.43 4.22 2.44
CA GLN A 160 -6.41 4.66 1.49
C GLN A 160 -5.52 5.76 2.08
N ALA A 161 -6.09 6.75 2.77
CA ALA A 161 -5.34 7.82 3.42
C ALA A 161 -4.45 7.28 4.56
N LEU A 162 -4.93 6.32 5.36
CA LEU A 162 -4.16 5.65 6.40
C LEU A 162 -2.96 4.91 5.80
N LYS A 163 -3.15 4.18 4.70
CA LYS A 163 -2.05 3.48 4.01
C LYS A 163 -0.99 4.45 3.50
N GLN A 164 -1.40 5.56 2.90
CA GLN A 164 -0.48 6.61 2.44
C GLN A 164 0.30 7.25 3.60
N LEU A 165 -0.39 7.56 4.71
CA LEU A 165 0.24 8.14 5.89
C LEU A 165 1.29 7.19 6.50
N GLN A 166 0.98 5.92 6.62
CA GLN A 166 1.91 4.91 7.13
C GLN A 166 3.14 4.78 6.22
N GLN A 167 2.98 4.81 4.91
CA GLN A 167 4.07 4.80 3.95
C GLN A 167 4.98 6.03 4.12
N ALA A 168 4.40 7.23 4.16
CA ALA A 168 5.15 8.47 4.34
C ALA A 168 5.90 8.50 5.69
N GLN A 169 5.25 8.06 6.77
CA GLN A 169 5.89 7.96 8.08
C GLN A 169 7.07 6.99 8.09
N ALA A 170 6.94 5.86 7.41
CA ALA A 170 8.01 4.88 7.32
C ALA A 170 9.21 5.41 6.51
N GLN A 171 8.96 6.12 5.41
CA GLN A 171 9.99 6.80 4.64
C GLN A 171 10.73 7.86 5.47
N LEU A 172 10.00 8.69 6.22
CA LEU A 172 10.59 9.69 7.09
C LEU A 172 11.49 9.08 8.18
N ILE A 173 11.01 8.03 8.87
CA ILE A 173 11.80 7.35 9.90
C ILE A 173 13.07 6.74 9.30
N GLN A 174 13.01 6.19 8.11
CA GLN A 174 14.17 5.61 7.44
C GLN A 174 15.14 6.68 6.98
N SER A 175 14.66 7.78 6.41
CA SER A 175 15.46 8.94 6.02
C SER A 175 16.16 9.56 7.23
N GLU A 176 15.44 9.78 8.34
CA GLU A 176 16.01 10.32 9.58
C GLU A 176 17.10 9.42 10.16
N LYS A 177 16.87 8.08 10.17
CA LYS A 177 17.92 7.14 10.62
C LYS A 177 19.14 7.17 9.75
N MET A 178 18.96 7.31 8.44
CA MET A 178 20.05 7.34 7.48
C MET A 178 20.83 8.67 7.60
N SER A 179 20.14 9.80 7.71
CA SER A 179 20.75 11.12 7.96
C SER A 179 21.49 11.15 9.30
N SER A 180 20.90 10.66 10.37
CA SER A 180 21.56 10.56 11.68
C SER A 180 22.83 9.69 11.62
N LEU A 181 22.76 8.54 10.92
CA LEU A 181 23.93 7.69 10.69
C LEU A 181 24.99 8.43 9.87
N GLY A 182 24.58 9.15 8.84
CA GLY A 182 25.45 9.98 8.02
C GLY A 182 26.25 10.99 8.83
N ASN A 183 25.58 11.78 9.64
CA ASN A 183 26.20 12.83 10.47
C ASN A 183 27.18 12.25 11.50
N VAL A 184 26.81 11.17 12.18
CA VAL A 184 27.69 10.47 13.15
C VAL A 184 28.91 9.91 12.43
N VAL A 185 28.72 9.25 11.29
CA VAL A 185 29.81 8.66 10.50
C VAL A 185 30.77 9.74 9.97
N ALA A 186 30.25 10.88 9.51
CA ALA A 186 31.10 11.97 9.03
C ALA A 186 32.01 12.53 10.15
N GLY A 187 31.44 12.75 11.34
CA GLY A 187 32.20 13.21 12.51
C GLY A 187 33.28 12.21 12.95
N VAL A 188 32.86 10.95 13.12
CA VAL A 188 33.77 9.85 13.51
C VAL A 188 34.86 9.62 12.46
N ALA A 189 34.50 9.69 11.16
CA ALA A 189 35.49 9.56 10.08
C ALA A 189 36.57 10.62 10.15
N HIS A 190 36.20 11.87 10.47
CA HIS A 190 37.19 12.95 10.62
C HIS A 190 38.11 12.72 11.84
N GLU A 191 37.55 12.29 12.97
CA GLU A 191 38.29 11.99 14.17
C GLU A 191 39.22 10.76 14.04
N ILE A 192 38.85 9.75 13.25
CA ILE A 192 39.70 8.59 12.99
C ILE A 192 40.75 8.87 11.93
N ASN A 193 40.45 9.70 10.92
CA ASN A 193 41.45 10.06 9.90
C ASN A 193 42.67 10.80 10.48
N ASN A 194 42.48 11.59 11.53
CA ASN A 194 43.58 12.33 12.18
C ASN A 194 44.67 11.36 12.70
N PRO A 195 44.41 10.44 13.66
CA PRO A 195 45.42 9.52 14.14
C PRO A 195 45.98 8.60 13.04
N ILE A 196 45.17 8.17 12.10
CA ILE A 196 45.62 7.35 10.97
C ILE A 196 46.62 8.11 10.08
N SER A 197 46.38 9.38 9.81
CA SER A 197 47.28 10.21 9.05
C SER A 197 48.63 10.35 9.76
N PHE A 198 48.65 10.50 11.10
CA PHE A 198 49.90 10.50 11.89
C PHE A 198 50.61 9.14 11.83
N ILE A 199 49.88 8.01 11.94
CA ILE A 199 50.48 6.68 11.85
C ILE A 199 51.11 6.48 10.46
N LYS A 200 50.38 6.75 9.37
CA LYS A 200 50.90 6.66 8.00
C LYS A 200 52.08 7.56 7.75
N GLY A 201 52.02 8.80 8.25
CA GLY A 201 53.11 9.76 8.12
C GLY A 201 54.42 9.32 8.82
N ASN A 202 54.30 8.61 9.95
CA ASN A 202 55.45 8.12 10.72
C ASN A 202 55.97 6.78 10.22
N LEU A 203 55.13 5.91 9.64
CA LEU A 203 55.55 4.59 9.16
C LEU A 203 56.61 4.66 8.05
N ARG A 204 56.54 5.66 7.16
CA ARG A 204 57.52 5.84 6.08
C ARG A 204 58.90 6.14 6.62
N PRO A 205 59.14 7.17 7.47
CA PRO A 205 60.45 7.42 8.10
C PRO A 205 60.94 6.23 8.92
N VAL A 206 60.05 5.55 9.68
CA VAL A 206 60.42 4.36 10.47
C VAL A 206 60.92 3.25 9.55
N THR A 207 60.30 3.04 8.39
CA THR A 207 60.79 2.07 7.40
C THR A 207 62.19 2.42 6.90
N GLU A 208 62.39 3.68 6.52
CA GLU A 208 63.69 4.19 6.04
C GLU A 208 64.76 4.03 7.11
N TYR A 209 64.52 4.46 8.36
CA TYR A 209 65.46 4.33 9.47
C TYR A 209 65.81 2.86 9.80
N ALA A 210 64.75 1.97 9.79
CA ALA A 210 65.01 0.58 10.01
C ALA A 210 65.90 -0.08 8.93
N GLN A 211 65.68 0.31 7.66
CA GLN A 211 66.48 -0.17 6.53
C GLN A 211 67.95 0.33 6.65
N ASP A 212 68.13 1.63 6.97
CA ASP A 212 69.46 2.20 7.13
C ASP A 212 70.21 1.58 8.28
N LEU A 213 69.55 1.33 9.44
CA LEU A 213 70.15 0.66 10.57
C LEU A 213 70.53 -0.82 10.26
N LEU A 214 69.67 -1.55 9.61
CA LEU A 214 69.93 -2.92 9.19
C LEU A 214 71.07 -3.02 8.19
N LYS A 215 71.18 -2.04 7.28
CA LYS A 215 72.27 -1.93 6.32
C LYS A 215 73.58 -1.58 7.03
N LEU A 216 73.55 -0.68 8.01
CA LEU A 216 74.75 -0.35 8.82
C LEU A 216 75.23 -1.57 9.61
N VAL A 217 74.35 -2.31 10.23
CA VAL A 217 74.69 -3.56 10.95
C VAL A 217 75.28 -4.59 9.99
N GLN A 218 74.75 -4.72 8.76
CA GLN A 218 75.32 -5.62 7.77
C GLN A 218 76.73 -5.23 7.37
N LEU A 219 77.00 -3.91 7.13
CA LEU A 219 78.34 -3.44 6.84
C LEU A 219 79.31 -3.67 7.96
N TYR A 220 78.87 -3.54 9.24
CA TYR A 220 79.70 -3.84 10.40
C TYR A 220 80.01 -5.35 10.48
N GLU A 221 79.09 -6.23 10.17
CA GLU A 221 79.33 -7.70 10.11
C GLU A 221 80.36 -8.07 9.04
N GLU A 222 80.34 -7.37 7.88
CA GLU A 222 81.24 -7.61 6.75
C GLU A 222 82.67 -7.08 7.06
N ASP A 223 82.79 -5.89 7.70
CA ASP A 223 84.04 -5.23 7.94
C ASP A 223 84.75 -5.69 9.25
N LEU A 224 84.03 -6.27 10.21
CA LEU A 224 84.57 -6.72 11.50
C LEU A 224 84.33 -8.22 11.70
N PRO A 225 85.11 -9.08 11.03
CA PRO A 225 84.93 -10.55 11.15
C PRO A 225 85.27 -11.11 12.56
N ASN A 226 85.93 -10.33 13.41
CA ASN A 226 86.27 -10.67 14.81
C ASN A 226 85.76 -9.59 15.76
N PRO A 227 84.47 -9.55 16.09
CA PRO A 227 83.95 -8.56 17.02
C PRO A 227 84.48 -8.75 18.45
N THR A 228 84.48 -7.65 19.23
CA THR A 228 84.84 -7.76 20.67
C THR A 228 83.87 -8.66 21.41
N GLN A 229 84.29 -9.25 22.52
CA GLN A 229 83.49 -10.16 23.34
C GLN A 229 82.14 -9.54 23.73
N ALA A 230 82.13 -8.24 24.05
CA ALA A 230 80.89 -7.50 24.37
C ALA A 230 79.91 -7.41 23.19
N ILE A 231 80.41 -7.27 21.96
CA ILE A 231 79.59 -7.23 20.75
C ILE A 231 79.06 -8.64 20.43
N GLN A 232 79.91 -9.68 20.64
CA GLN A 232 79.50 -11.06 20.37
C GLN A 232 78.41 -11.53 21.33
N GLU A 233 78.53 -11.27 22.61
CA GLU A 233 77.50 -11.53 23.62
C GLU A 233 76.17 -10.84 23.29
N GLN A 234 76.22 -9.60 22.79
CA GLN A 234 75.01 -8.86 22.42
C GLN A 234 74.38 -9.37 21.13
N LEU A 235 75.16 -9.78 20.12
CA LEU A 235 74.66 -10.37 18.87
C LEU A 235 74.02 -11.73 19.15
N GLU A 236 74.60 -12.56 20.04
CA GLU A 236 74.01 -13.84 20.43
C GLU A 236 72.69 -13.66 21.25
N ALA A 237 72.62 -12.63 22.09
CA ALA A 237 71.42 -12.33 22.89
C ALA A 237 70.26 -11.77 22.03
N MET A 238 70.54 -11.13 20.93
CA MET A 238 69.55 -10.43 20.10
C MET A 238 68.93 -11.28 18.99
N ASP A 239 69.42 -12.45 18.62
CA ASP A 239 69.08 -13.16 17.38
C ASP A 239 68.93 -12.19 16.17
N LEU A 240 70.06 -11.63 15.76
CA LEU A 240 70.10 -10.62 14.71
C LEU A 240 69.52 -11.11 13.39
N THR A 241 69.61 -12.41 13.11
CA THR A 241 69.04 -13.04 11.90
C THR A 241 67.52 -12.98 11.92
N PHE A 242 66.94 -13.28 13.06
CA PHE A 242 65.47 -13.16 13.24
C PHE A 242 65.02 -11.71 13.11
N LEU A 243 65.70 -10.78 13.78
CA LEU A 243 65.37 -9.35 13.80
C LEU A 243 65.43 -8.72 12.40
N ARG A 244 66.47 -9.05 11.60
CA ARG A 244 66.64 -8.61 10.22
C ARG A 244 65.49 -9.06 9.32
N ASN A 245 64.95 -10.22 9.53
CA ASN A 245 63.85 -10.78 8.74
C ASN A 245 62.46 -10.37 9.24
N ASP A 246 62.32 -10.11 10.53
CA ASP A 246 61.01 -9.87 11.16
C ASP A 246 60.65 -8.35 11.20
N LEU A 247 61.62 -7.47 11.52
CA LEU A 247 61.35 -6.03 11.63
C LEU A 247 60.73 -5.42 10.36
N PRO A 248 61.19 -5.70 9.13
CA PRO A 248 60.53 -5.21 7.92
C PRO A 248 59.12 -5.75 7.76
N LYS A 249 58.85 -6.99 8.16
CA LYS A 249 57.51 -7.59 8.08
C LYS A 249 56.55 -6.95 9.06
N LEU A 250 56.98 -6.67 10.29
CA LEU A 250 56.20 -5.96 11.29
C LEU A 250 55.80 -4.56 10.79
N ILE A 251 56.74 -3.80 10.25
CA ILE A 251 56.47 -2.46 9.71
C ILE A 251 55.54 -2.53 8.50
N ALA A 252 55.72 -3.50 7.60
CA ALA A 252 54.82 -3.74 6.47
C ALA A 252 53.40 -4.11 6.94
N SER A 253 53.27 -4.95 7.94
CA SER A 253 52.00 -5.33 8.55
C SER A 253 51.28 -4.10 9.15
N MET A 254 52.00 -3.24 9.87
CA MET A 254 51.45 -1.98 10.41
C MET A 254 50.97 -1.03 9.31
N SER A 255 51.75 -0.94 8.21
CA SER A 255 51.38 -0.12 7.05
C SER A 255 50.09 -0.64 6.37
N VAL A 256 49.98 -1.95 6.19
CA VAL A 256 48.76 -2.57 5.63
C VAL A 256 47.57 -2.29 6.54
N GLY A 257 47.72 -2.44 7.86
CA GLY A 257 46.66 -2.15 8.84
C GLY A 257 46.23 -0.67 8.80
N ALA A 258 47.16 0.28 8.77
CA ALA A 258 46.84 1.70 8.69
C ALA A 258 46.17 2.08 7.37
N ASN A 259 46.57 1.50 6.24
CA ASN A 259 45.94 1.71 4.95
C ASN A 259 44.52 1.20 4.95
N ARG A 260 44.30 0.00 5.49
CA ARG A 260 42.96 -0.62 5.59
C ARG A 260 41.99 0.20 6.42
N ILE A 261 42.44 0.77 7.56
CA ILE A 261 41.61 1.66 8.36
C ILE A 261 41.25 2.93 7.56
N GLY A 262 42.19 3.49 6.82
CA GLY A 262 41.96 4.65 5.96
C GLY A 262 40.94 4.37 4.87
N GLU A 263 40.96 3.19 4.24
CA GLU A 263 39.99 2.74 3.24
C GLU A 263 38.60 2.59 3.86
N ILE A 264 38.49 2.00 5.05
CA ILE A 264 37.22 1.86 5.78
C ILE A 264 36.62 3.23 6.07
N VAL A 265 37.43 4.15 6.58
CA VAL A 265 36.98 5.53 6.91
C VAL A 265 36.54 6.29 5.66
N GLN A 266 37.28 6.16 4.55
CA GLN A 266 36.90 6.77 3.28
C GLN A 266 35.57 6.21 2.75
N SER A 267 35.37 4.90 2.84
CA SER A 267 34.11 4.27 2.42
C SER A 267 32.93 4.66 3.29
N LEU A 268 33.15 4.77 4.61
CA LEU A 268 32.15 5.30 5.54
C LEU A 268 31.80 6.76 5.19
N ARG A 269 32.78 7.59 4.83
CA ARG A 269 32.57 8.98 4.41
C ARG A 269 31.80 9.05 3.09
N ASN A 270 32.15 8.23 2.10
CA ASN A 270 31.45 8.19 0.82
C ASN A 270 29.99 7.73 1.02
N PHE A 271 29.75 6.79 1.92
CA PHE A 271 28.41 6.35 2.29
C PHE A 271 27.64 7.43 3.06
N SER A 272 28.31 8.20 3.93
CA SER A 272 27.72 9.26 4.76
C SER A 272 27.31 10.52 4.00
N ARG A 273 27.77 10.72 2.77
CA ARG A 273 27.29 11.80 1.87
C ARG A 273 25.83 11.65 1.43
N LEU A 274 25.06 10.91 2.21
CA LEU A 274 23.62 10.71 2.05
C LEU A 274 22.80 12.00 2.09
N ASP A 275 23.32 13.07 2.72
CA ASP A 275 22.64 14.37 2.86
C ASP A 275 22.83 15.31 1.65
N GLU A 276 23.65 14.94 0.68
CA GLU A 276 23.75 15.70 -0.56
C GLU A 276 22.50 15.42 -1.43
N ALA A 277 21.46 16.22 -1.23
CA ALA A 277 20.23 16.22 -2.06
C ALA A 277 20.50 16.75 -3.50
N GLU A 278 21.75 16.74 -3.95
CA GLU A 278 22.13 17.20 -5.27
C GLU A 278 22.31 16.05 -6.24
N LEU A 279 21.70 16.21 -7.40
CA LEU A 279 21.90 15.34 -8.55
C LEU A 279 23.33 15.54 -9.08
N LYS A 280 24.15 14.49 -9.08
CA LYS A 280 25.56 14.54 -9.51
C LYS A 280 25.90 13.36 -10.41
N ALA A 281 26.85 13.60 -11.33
CA ALA A 281 27.45 12.52 -12.12
C ALA A 281 28.47 11.76 -11.26
N VAL A 282 28.12 10.53 -10.84
CA VAL A 282 28.94 9.70 -9.94
C VAL A 282 29.36 8.38 -10.60
N ASP A 283 30.44 7.78 -10.11
CA ASP A 283 30.79 6.39 -10.41
C ASP A 283 29.96 5.47 -9.50
N ILE A 284 29.10 4.66 -10.13
CA ILE A 284 28.20 3.75 -9.42
C ILE A 284 28.95 2.63 -8.69
N HIS A 285 30.13 2.25 -9.19
CA HIS A 285 30.97 1.23 -8.56
C HIS A 285 31.49 1.69 -7.20
N GLU A 286 31.81 2.97 -7.02
CA GLU A 286 32.21 3.51 -5.71
C GLU A 286 31.12 3.31 -4.65
N GLY A 287 29.86 3.48 -5.03
CA GLY A 287 28.70 3.25 -4.17
C GLY A 287 28.54 1.78 -3.77
N LEU A 288 28.67 0.87 -4.73
CA LEU A 288 28.63 -0.58 -4.51
C LEU A 288 29.77 -1.05 -3.60
N GLU A 289 31.01 -0.60 -3.88
CA GLU A 289 32.19 -0.97 -3.09
C GLU A 289 32.09 -0.44 -1.64
N SER A 290 31.64 0.80 -1.47
CA SER A 290 31.42 1.39 -0.13
C SER A 290 30.37 0.60 0.65
N THR A 291 29.28 0.19 -0.01
CA THR A 291 28.23 -0.63 0.63
C THR A 291 28.75 -2.01 1.00
N LEU A 292 29.50 -2.67 0.12
CA LEU A 292 30.12 -3.98 0.40
C LEU A 292 31.11 -3.93 1.57
N MET A 293 31.87 -2.84 1.67
CA MET A 293 32.83 -2.65 2.77
C MET A 293 32.09 -2.52 4.12
N ILE A 294 30.99 -1.79 4.17
CA ILE A 294 30.17 -1.66 5.38
C ILE A 294 29.59 -3.03 5.78
N LEU A 295 29.15 -3.82 4.80
CA LEU A 295 28.56 -5.15 5.02
C LEU A 295 29.62 -6.25 5.21
N GLN A 296 30.91 -5.96 5.13
CA GLN A 296 31.98 -6.97 5.18
C GLN A 296 31.92 -7.85 6.44
N HIS A 297 31.54 -7.27 7.59
CA HIS A 297 31.37 -8.01 8.84
C HIS A 297 30.23 -9.06 8.75
N ARG A 298 29.25 -8.85 7.89
CA ARG A 298 28.13 -9.80 7.66
C ARG A 298 28.46 -10.89 6.63
N LEU A 299 29.52 -10.71 5.83
CA LEU A 299 29.99 -11.69 4.85
C LEU A 299 30.95 -12.71 5.49
N LYS A 300 31.36 -12.51 6.73
CA LYS A 300 32.30 -13.33 7.51
C LYS A 300 31.61 -13.90 8.73
N ASP A 301 32.17 -15.00 9.28
CA ASP A 301 31.80 -15.54 10.58
C ASP A 301 32.48 -14.79 11.74
N GLU A 302 32.20 -15.22 12.97
CA GLU A 302 32.80 -14.65 14.19
C GLU A 302 34.32 -14.83 14.26
N VAL A 303 34.88 -15.83 13.57
CA VAL A 303 36.30 -16.10 13.47
C VAL A 303 36.98 -15.34 12.32
N GLY A 304 36.22 -14.63 11.53
CA GLY A 304 36.70 -13.82 10.40
C GLY A 304 36.82 -14.59 9.07
N GLN A 305 36.36 -15.84 8.99
CA GLN A 305 36.34 -16.60 7.74
C GLN A 305 35.19 -16.14 6.85
N THR A 306 35.44 -16.09 5.56
CA THR A 306 34.42 -15.71 4.56
C THR A 306 33.40 -16.81 4.41
N ILE A 307 32.15 -16.53 4.81
CA ILE A 307 31.03 -17.48 4.72
C ILE A 307 30.17 -17.23 3.47
N ILE A 308 30.21 -16.02 2.90
CA ILE A 308 29.54 -15.63 1.67
C ILE A 308 30.58 -15.05 0.71
N LYS A 309 30.75 -15.70 -0.44
CA LYS A 309 31.65 -15.23 -1.50
C LYS A 309 30.97 -14.11 -2.29
N VAL A 310 31.68 -13.02 -2.57
CA VAL A 310 31.23 -11.97 -3.47
C VAL A 310 32.02 -12.04 -4.76
N VAL A 311 31.31 -12.18 -5.89
CA VAL A 311 31.85 -12.18 -7.24
C VAL A 311 31.47 -10.86 -7.93
N LYS A 312 32.42 -10.17 -8.49
CA LYS A 312 32.23 -8.86 -9.13
C LYS A 312 32.51 -8.98 -10.61
N GLU A 313 31.53 -8.65 -11.43
CA GLU A 313 31.57 -8.67 -12.90
C GLU A 313 31.21 -7.25 -13.39
N TYR A 314 32.14 -6.32 -13.21
CA TYR A 314 31.93 -4.93 -13.54
C TYR A 314 32.37 -4.64 -14.97
N GLU A 315 31.45 -4.10 -15.76
CA GLU A 315 31.75 -3.50 -17.06
C GLU A 315 32.17 -2.03 -16.85
N GLU A 316 32.98 -1.49 -17.74
CA GLU A 316 33.37 -0.09 -17.72
C GLU A 316 32.14 0.80 -18.03
N LEU A 317 31.71 1.62 -17.06
CA LEU A 317 30.50 2.42 -17.15
C LEU A 317 30.84 3.91 -17.17
N PRO A 318 30.05 4.73 -17.88
CA PRO A 318 30.13 6.18 -17.73
C PRO A 318 29.64 6.62 -16.34
N LYS A 319 29.98 7.84 -15.94
CA LYS A 319 29.39 8.44 -14.74
C LYS A 319 27.90 8.65 -14.93
N ILE A 320 27.12 8.32 -13.89
CA ILE A 320 25.65 8.30 -13.89
C ILE A 320 25.14 9.48 -13.08
N GLU A 321 24.23 10.27 -13.64
CA GLU A 321 23.55 11.35 -12.93
C GLU A 321 22.49 10.78 -12.00
N CYS A 322 22.78 10.74 -10.70
CA CYS A 322 21.87 10.21 -9.70
C CYS A 322 22.05 10.90 -8.32
N TYR A 323 21.11 10.66 -7.44
CA TYR A 323 21.23 10.97 -6.02
C TYR A 323 22.03 9.87 -5.34
N ALA A 324 23.35 10.09 -5.19
CA ALA A 324 24.32 9.08 -4.73
C ALA A 324 23.90 8.41 -3.41
N GLY A 325 23.40 9.20 -2.45
CA GLY A 325 22.92 8.69 -1.18
C GLY A 325 21.74 7.74 -1.30
N GLN A 326 20.77 8.09 -2.13
CA GLN A 326 19.59 7.24 -2.38
C GLN A 326 20.00 5.93 -3.07
N MET A 327 20.92 5.98 -4.05
CA MET A 327 21.44 4.77 -4.70
C MET A 327 22.21 3.87 -3.73
N ASN A 328 23.01 4.44 -2.83
CA ASN A 328 23.67 3.67 -1.77
C ASN A 328 22.65 2.99 -0.83
N GLN A 329 21.52 3.65 -0.55
CA GLN A 329 20.41 3.05 0.21
C GLN A 329 19.79 1.85 -0.53
N VAL A 330 19.61 1.95 -1.86
CA VAL A 330 19.15 0.82 -2.68
C VAL A 330 20.12 -0.36 -2.58
N PHE A 331 21.43 -0.11 -2.78
CA PHE A 331 22.45 -1.16 -2.67
C PHE A 331 22.49 -1.79 -1.28
N MET A 332 22.39 -0.99 -0.22
CA MET A 332 22.34 -1.49 1.15
C MET A 332 21.15 -2.42 1.38
N ASN A 333 19.96 -2.02 0.92
CA ASN A 333 18.75 -2.82 1.07
C ASN A 333 18.83 -4.14 0.29
N VAL A 334 19.28 -4.08 -0.96
CA VAL A 334 19.37 -5.24 -1.85
C VAL A 334 20.43 -6.23 -1.35
N LEU A 335 21.64 -5.76 -1.06
CA LEU A 335 22.73 -6.60 -0.56
C LEU A 335 22.41 -7.19 0.82
N THR A 336 21.77 -6.43 1.70
CA THR A 336 21.32 -6.93 3.00
C THR A 336 20.31 -8.08 2.83
N ASN A 337 19.36 -7.95 1.90
CA ASN A 337 18.39 -9.01 1.63
C ASN A 337 19.05 -10.27 1.06
N ALA A 338 20.00 -10.14 0.13
CA ALA A 338 20.77 -11.25 -0.40
C ALA A 338 21.57 -11.98 0.70
N ILE A 339 22.25 -11.24 1.58
CA ILE A 339 22.98 -11.79 2.74
C ILE A 339 22.03 -12.53 3.68
N ASP A 340 20.86 -11.95 3.99
CA ASP A 340 19.87 -12.56 4.88
C ASP A 340 19.32 -13.87 4.30
N ALA A 341 19.02 -13.90 2.99
CA ALA A 341 18.55 -15.10 2.29
C ALA A 341 19.60 -16.25 2.36
N LEU A 342 20.87 -15.93 2.17
CA LEU A 342 21.96 -16.92 2.25
C LEU A 342 22.25 -17.41 3.67
N ARG A 343 22.08 -16.53 4.67
CA ARG A 343 22.28 -16.91 6.08
C ARG A 343 21.16 -17.78 6.63
N SER A 344 19.92 -17.58 6.19
CA SER A 344 18.77 -18.37 6.61
C SER A 344 18.86 -19.84 6.16
N GLN A 345 19.54 -20.14 5.07
CA GLN A 345 19.79 -21.50 4.60
C GLN A 345 20.68 -22.32 5.55
N LYS A 346 21.65 -21.69 6.23
CA LYS A 346 22.56 -22.39 7.16
C LYS A 346 21.90 -22.84 8.47
N SER A 347 20.68 -22.43 8.76
CA SER A 347 19.96 -22.75 9.99
C SER A 347 19.17 -24.07 9.93
N LEU A 348 19.22 -24.81 8.83
CA LEU A 348 18.61 -26.14 8.72
C LEU A 348 19.62 -27.22 9.16
N PRO A 349 19.34 -27.99 10.22
CA PRO A 349 20.33 -28.85 10.88
C PRO A 349 20.61 -30.19 10.19
N ASN A 350 20.31 -30.42 8.93
CA ASN A 350 20.28 -31.76 8.36
C ASN A 350 21.07 -32.03 7.08
N ASP A 351 21.96 -31.18 6.61
CA ASP A 351 22.78 -31.53 5.45
C ASP A 351 24.27 -31.41 5.74
N ALA A 352 24.81 -32.52 6.32
CA ALA A 352 26.25 -32.82 6.35
C ALA A 352 26.78 -33.28 4.97
N ASP A 353 26.10 -32.91 3.88
CA ASP A 353 26.58 -33.19 2.54
C ASP A 353 27.60 -32.14 2.11
N ASN A 354 28.85 -32.59 1.95
CA ASN A 354 30.02 -31.84 1.47
C ASN A 354 29.86 -31.25 0.05
N ASN A 355 28.64 -31.24 -0.53
CA ASN A 355 28.39 -30.87 -1.90
C ASN A 355 27.45 -29.62 -2.05
N SER A 356 27.13 -28.95 -0.93
CA SER A 356 26.31 -27.72 -1.01
C SER A 356 27.11 -26.59 -1.68
N PRO A 357 26.53 -25.85 -2.63
CA PRO A 357 27.23 -24.75 -3.31
C PRO A 357 27.62 -23.67 -2.30
N ILE A 358 28.82 -23.12 -2.44
CA ILE A 358 29.30 -22.02 -1.60
C ILE A 358 28.33 -20.85 -1.71
N PRO A 359 27.80 -20.31 -0.58
CA PRO A 359 26.97 -19.13 -0.60
C PRO A 359 27.64 -17.98 -1.35
N THR A 360 27.04 -17.50 -2.41
CA THR A 360 27.68 -16.55 -3.34
C THR A 360 26.68 -15.42 -3.70
N ILE A 361 27.19 -14.20 -3.68
CA ILE A 361 26.53 -13.03 -4.25
C ILE A 361 27.33 -12.60 -5.46
N THR A 362 26.70 -12.53 -6.62
CA THR A 362 27.31 -12.03 -7.86
C THR A 362 26.73 -10.63 -8.15
N ILE A 363 27.61 -9.66 -8.36
CA ILE A 363 27.25 -8.29 -8.74
C ILE A 363 27.76 -8.06 -10.15
N CYS A 364 26.84 -7.90 -11.08
CA CYS A 364 27.16 -7.65 -12.49
C CYS A 364 26.66 -6.27 -12.87
N THR A 365 27.49 -5.47 -13.55
CA THR A 365 27.10 -4.18 -14.10
C THR A 365 27.32 -4.18 -15.60
N LYS A 366 26.36 -3.63 -16.35
CA LYS A 366 26.39 -3.61 -17.82
C LYS A 366 25.85 -2.31 -18.37
N LEU A 367 26.44 -1.87 -19.47
CA LEU A 367 25.85 -0.82 -20.29
C LEU A 367 24.77 -1.45 -21.18
N LEU A 368 23.48 -1.12 -20.92
CA LEU A 368 22.35 -1.69 -21.68
C LEU A 368 22.12 -0.95 -22.99
N SER A 369 22.39 0.34 -23.02
CA SER A 369 22.32 1.22 -24.18
C SER A 369 23.13 2.49 -23.91
N ASP A 370 23.28 3.36 -24.90
CA ASP A 370 23.93 4.68 -24.73
C ASP A 370 23.27 5.58 -23.67
N PHE A 371 22.09 5.19 -23.16
CA PHE A 371 21.29 5.99 -22.24
C PHE A 371 20.94 5.26 -20.94
N GLN A 372 21.28 3.98 -20.78
CA GLN A 372 20.80 3.17 -19.66
C GLN A 372 21.86 2.17 -19.19
N VAL A 373 21.98 2.05 -17.87
CA VAL A 373 22.86 1.10 -17.17
C VAL A 373 22.03 0.08 -16.39
N GLY A 374 22.47 -1.17 -16.40
CA GLY A 374 21.92 -2.28 -15.60
C GLY A 374 22.89 -2.70 -14.51
N ILE A 375 22.36 -2.87 -13.29
CA ILE A 375 23.06 -3.39 -12.12
C ILE A 375 22.29 -4.60 -11.62
N TYR A 376 22.93 -5.76 -11.62
CA TYR A 376 22.32 -7.03 -11.29
C TYR A 376 22.98 -7.61 -10.04
N ILE A 377 22.23 -7.80 -8.98
CA ILE A 377 22.70 -8.39 -7.73
C ILE A 377 21.99 -9.72 -7.57
N THR A 378 22.75 -10.81 -7.74
CA THR A 378 22.27 -12.19 -7.75
C THR A 378 22.80 -12.95 -6.55
N ASP A 379 21.95 -13.61 -5.80
CA ASP A 379 22.30 -14.60 -4.78
C ASP A 379 21.97 -16.02 -5.27
N ASN A 380 22.69 -17.00 -4.76
CA ASN A 380 22.40 -18.42 -4.97
C ASN A 380 21.63 -19.03 -3.78
N GLY A 381 20.74 -18.25 -3.16
CA GLY A 381 19.93 -18.62 -2.02
C GLY A 381 18.72 -19.49 -2.37
N PRO A 382 17.71 -19.55 -1.47
CA PRO A 382 16.53 -20.40 -1.65
C PRO A 382 15.60 -19.97 -2.78
N GLY A 383 15.79 -18.76 -3.32
CA GLY A 383 14.88 -18.18 -4.29
C GLY A 383 13.50 -17.85 -3.72
N LEU A 384 12.61 -17.38 -4.58
CA LEU A 384 11.26 -16.91 -4.23
C LEU A 384 10.22 -17.56 -5.14
N VAL A 385 9.09 -17.96 -4.58
CA VAL A 385 7.93 -18.38 -5.36
C VAL A 385 7.25 -17.17 -6.03
N GLU A 386 6.55 -17.39 -7.14
CA GLU A 386 5.97 -16.32 -7.96
C GLU A 386 5.04 -15.40 -7.18
N GLU A 387 4.22 -15.95 -6.28
CA GLU A 387 3.31 -15.18 -5.43
C GLU A 387 4.05 -14.18 -4.52
N ILE A 388 5.24 -14.54 -4.04
CA ILE A 388 6.10 -13.67 -3.24
C ILE A 388 6.76 -12.62 -4.14
N GLN A 389 7.27 -13.01 -5.31
CA GLN A 389 7.92 -12.09 -6.25
C GLN A 389 7.03 -10.92 -6.65
N GLN A 390 5.72 -11.15 -6.82
CA GLN A 390 4.75 -10.10 -7.17
C GLN A 390 4.54 -9.09 -6.04
N ARG A 391 4.85 -9.46 -4.80
CA ARG A 391 4.56 -8.67 -3.59
C ARG A 391 5.78 -8.12 -2.87
N ILE A 392 7.00 -8.49 -3.26
CA ILE A 392 8.21 -8.07 -2.53
C ILE A 392 8.43 -6.56 -2.50
N PHE A 393 7.85 -5.83 -3.45
CA PHE A 393 7.89 -4.37 -3.51
C PHE A 393 6.72 -3.71 -2.78
N ASP A 394 5.74 -4.50 -2.29
CA ASP A 394 4.64 -3.96 -1.48
C ASP A 394 5.17 -3.46 -0.14
N PRO A 395 4.77 -2.26 0.29
CA PRO A 395 5.13 -1.75 1.61
C PRO A 395 4.67 -2.71 2.73
N PHE A 396 5.55 -2.90 3.72
CA PHE A 396 5.34 -3.78 4.87
C PHE A 396 5.28 -5.29 4.57
N PHE A 397 5.46 -5.70 3.32
CA PHE A 397 5.54 -7.10 2.99
C PHE A 397 6.90 -7.68 3.41
N THR A 398 6.90 -8.77 4.16
CA THR A 398 8.10 -9.47 4.61
C THR A 398 7.81 -10.95 4.81
N THR A 399 8.78 -11.79 4.47
CA THR A 399 8.78 -13.23 4.76
C THR A 399 9.55 -13.56 6.03
N LYS A 400 10.16 -12.56 6.70
CA LYS A 400 10.92 -12.73 7.95
C LYS A 400 9.97 -12.75 9.14
N GLU A 401 10.42 -13.38 10.25
CA GLU A 401 9.68 -13.44 11.50
C GLU A 401 9.35 -12.05 12.05
N VAL A 402 8.27 -11.98 12.83
CA VAL A 402 7.80 -10.73 13.44
C VAL A 402 8.91 -10.08 14.28
N GLY A 403 9.30 -8.85 13.91
CA GLY A 403 10.37 -8.10 14.56
C GLY A 403 11.74 -8.15 13.86
N GLN A 404 11.99 -9.09 12.97
CA GLN A 404 13.26 -9.22 12.23
C GLN A 404 13.28 -8.47 10.90
N GLY A 405 12.12 -8.08 10.37
CA GLY A 405 12.01 -7.32 9.13
C GLY A 405 10.78 -6.41 9.12
N LYS A 406 10.96 -5.13 8.74
CA LYS A 406 9.86 -4.17 8.63
C LYS A 406 9.14 -4.22 7.29
N GLY A 407 9.66 -4.97 6.29
CA GLY A 407 9.10 -5.05 4.95
C GLY A 407 9.13 -3.73 4.15
N LEU A 408 10.05 -2.82 4.46
CA LEU A 408 10.12 -1.48 3.84
C LEU A 408 11.31 -1.30 2.90
N GLY A 409 12.35 -2.13 3.01
CA GLY A 409 13.59 -1.93 2.26
C GLY A 409 13.40 -1.95 0.76
N LEU A 410 12.71 -2.95 0.22
CA LEU A 410 12.52 -3.08 -1.23
C LEU A 410 11.46 -2.12 -1.77
N SER A 411 10.43 -1.78 -1.01
CA SER A 411 9.45 -0.76 -1.42
C SER A 411 10.07 0.64 -1.52
N ILE A 412 10.96 0.98 -0.59
CA ILE A 412 11.75 2.22 -0.65
C ILE A 412 12.72 2.18 -1.83
N SER A 413 13.41 1.04 -2.06
CA SER A 413 14.28 0.87 -3.21
C SER A 413 13.52 1.03 -4.54
N TYR A 414 12.29 0.54 -4.60
CA TYR A 414 11.42 0.73 -5.75
C TYR A 414 11.09 2.21 -5.99
N ALA A 415 10.67 2.93 -4.97
CA ALA A 415 10.40 4.37 -5.06
C ALA A 415 11.65 5.15 -5.51
N ILE A 416 12.82 4.86 -4.94
CA ILE A 416 14.06 5.52 -5.32
C ILE A 416 14.41 5.25 -6.80
N VAL A 417 14.38 4.00 -7.24
CA VAL A 417 14.80 3.64 -8.60
C VAL A 417 13.76 4.09 -9.63
N VAL A 418 12.47 3.86 -9.37
CA VAL A 418 11.41 4.06 -10.36
C VAL A 418 10.87 5.49 -10.30
N ASP A 419 10.47 5.96 -9.11
CA ASP A 419 9.78 7.26 -8.99
C ASP A 419 10.76 8.43 -9.04
N GLU A 420 11.93 8.30 -8.40
CA GLU A 420 12.91 9.38 -8.29
C GLU A 420 13.92 9.41 -9.46
N HIS A 421 14.38 8.22 -9.92
CA HIS A 421 15.40 8.14 -10.99
C HIS A 421 14.82 7.75 -12.36
N GLY A 422 13.54 7.45 -12.46
CA GLY A 422 12.89 7.08 -13.73
C GLY A 422 13.40 5.76 -14.32
N GLY A 423 13.97 4.90 -13.47
CA GLY A 423 14.51 3.60 -13.83
C GLY A 423 13.51 2.46 -13.68
N GLN A 424 14.02 1.23 -13.62
CA GLN A 424 13.23 0.01 -13.37
C GLN A 424 13.89 -0.85 -12.29
N LEU A 425 13.08 -1.41 -11.39
CA LEU A 425 13.52 -2.38 -10.41
C LEU A 425 12.70 -3.66 -10.56
N ARG A 426 13.37 -4.77 -10.86
CA ARG A 426 12.73 -6.08 -11.11
C ARG A 426 13.38 -7.16 -10.26
N CYS A 427 12.59 -8.16 -9.88
CA CYS A 427 13.07 -9.39 -9.26
C CYS A 427 12.87 -10.56 -10.21
N LEU A 428 13.94 -11.30 -10.44
CA LEU A 428 13.95 -12.53 -11.22
C LEU A 428 14.40 -13.65 -10.27
N SER A 429 13.56 -14.61 -10.01
CA SER A 429 13.89 -15.68 -9.08
C SER A 429 13.21 -16.99 -9.44
N VAL A 430 13.91 -18.09 -9.18
CA VAL A 430 13.38 -19.45 -9.32
C VAL A 430 13.60 -20.14 -7.99
N PRO A 431 12.59 -20.78 -7.40
CA PRO A 431 12.76 -21.54 -6.15
C PRO A 431 13.92 -22.54 -6.25
N GLY A 432 14.83 -22.50 -5.27
CA GLY A 432 16.02 -23.33 -5.21
C GLY A 432 17.20 -22.87 -6.08
N GLN A 433 17.08 -21.81 -6.87
CA GLN A 433 18.15 -21.30 -7.75
C GLN A 433 18.61 -19.89 -7.39
N GLY A 434 18.08 -19.31 -6.32
CA GLY A 434 18.41 -17.97 -5.87
C GLY A 434 17.52 -16.86 -6.48
N ALA A 435 17.91 -15.61 -6.24
CA ALA A 435 17.20 -14.45 -6.73
C ALA A 435 18.17 -13.41 -7.33
N THR A 436 17.71 -12.72 -8.37
CA THR A 436 18.38 -11.58 -8.99
C THR A 436 17.52 -10.34 -8.84
N LEU A 437 18.03 -9.31 -8.20
CA LEU A 437 17.45 -7.98 -8.23
C LEU A 437 18.14 -7.16 -9.33
N ALA A 438 17.37 -6.83 -10.36
CA ALA A 438 17.81 -6.07 -11.53
C ALA A 438 17.40 -4.61 -11.35
N ILE A 439 18.39 -3.72 -11.30
CA ILE A 439 18.26 -2.27 -11.16
C ILE A 439 18.70 -1.67 -12.50
N GLU A 440 17.80 -1.02 -13.20
CA GLU A 440 18.10 -0.36 -14.47
C GLU A 440 17.82 1.14 -14.32
N ILE A 441 18.83 1.98 -14.56
CA ILE A 441 18.74 3.43 -14.40
C ILE A 441 19.25 4.17 -15.62
N PRO A 442 18.67 5.34 -15.96
CA PRO A 442 19.19 6.17 -17.03
C PRO A 442 20.55 6.79 -16.64
N ILE A 443 21.45 6.95 -17.62
CA ILE A 443 22.76 7.62 -17.41
C ILE A 443 22.55 9.10 -17.11
N HIS A 444 21.61 9.74 -17.80
CA HIS A 444 21.25 11.13 -17.57
C HIS A 444 19.86 11.22 -16.98
N HIS A 445 19.72 11.99 -15.90
CA HIS A 445 18.43 12.19 -15.23
C HIS A 445 17.54 13.10 -16.09
N SER A 446 16.52 12.51 -16.71
CA SER A 446 15.46 13.28 -17.36
C SER A 446 14.60 13.94 -16.29
N LYS A 447 14.75 15.26 -16.06
CA LYS A 447 13.78 16.02 -15.27
C LYS A 447 12.42 15.90 -15.97
N LYS A 448 11.55 14.98 -15.52
CA LYS A 448 10.12 15.11 -15.76
C LYS A 448 9.67 16.34 -14.97
N HIS A 449 9.61 17.47 -15.64
CA HIS A 449 8.84 18.59 -15.18
C HIS A 449 7.38 18.11 -15.10
N PHE A 450 6.90 17.83 -13.88
CA PHE A 450 5.48 17.92 -13.62
C PHE A 450 5.11 19.39 -13.76
N TYR A 451 4.80 19.80 -14.99
CA TYR A 451 4.01 20.99 -15.22
C TYR A 451 2.65 20.71 -14.56
N LYS A 452 2.44 21.35 -13.41
CA LYS A 452 1.11 21.75 -12.98
C LYS A 452 0.68 22.81 -14.00
N GLU A 453 0.26 22.39 -15.18
CA GLU A 453 -0.49 23.24 -16.08
C GLU A 453 -1.97 23.08 -15.82
N ASP A 454 -2.56 24.21 -15.48
CA ASP A 454 -3.93 24.61 -15.72
C ASP A 454 -5.09 23.85 -15.04
N LEU A 455 -5.30 24.24 -13.77
CA LEU A 455 -6.65 24.41 -13.26
C LEU A 455 -6.89 25.90 -12.93
N ALA A 456 -6.78 26.74 -13.96
CA ALA A 456 -7.31 28.09 -13.94
C ALA A 456 -7.94 28.35 -15.33
N GLY A 457 -9.21 27.97 -15.47
CA GLY A 457 -9.96 28.30 -16.67
C GLY A 457 -11.03 27.27 -17.03
N LEU A 458 -12.08 27.17 -16.21
CA LEU A 458 -13.49 27.02 -16.65
C LEU A 458 -14.41 27.15 -15.44
#